data_38469e5fd2052aed38a5c6134f348232
#
_entry.id   38469e5fd2052aed38a5c6134f348232
#
_cell.length_a   1.000
_cell.length_b   1.000
_cell.length_c   1.000
_cell.angle_alpha   90.00
_cell.angle_beta   90.00
_cell.angle_gamma   90.00
#
_symmetry.space_group_name_H-M   'P 1'
#
loop_
_entity.id
_entity.type
_entity.pdbx_description
1 polymer ?
#
loop_
_entity_poly.entity_id
_entity_poly.type
_entity_poly.pdbx_seq_one_letter_code
_entity_poly.pdbx_strand_id
1 'polypeptide(L)'
;MVKTYINGNIITVNSGKKNIEYLIGSGATSLCSKWDFENPYALFSDFDDKELKAFAKAELSKLIALDSFSLNSLAEFDQNRKNSLYVSKKFTLSLEFDEKIKPCFTLKSAKELFALEILTSASLNKPLKICENCGEFFFPSGRADSVYCDRITQNGYSCKKIGAHRQYRRNSSLNEMKKLYDKVTKHNRYLKSKGTLSAYEYDNWMSQTSQKYADFKADEISAPEFEAWLLGKEFTPTKRTKSKNTISDYLL
;
A
#
# COMPACT_ATOMS: atom_id res chain seq x y z
N MET A 1 -28.65 12.35 15.50
CA MET A 1 -28.30 12.90 14.17
C MET A 1 -26.84 13.32 14.22
N VAL A 2 -26.03 12.85 13.29
CA VAL A 2 -24.59 13.09 13.29
C VAL A 2 -24.27 14.12 12.20
N LYS A 3 -23.53 15.15 12.57
CA LYS A 3 -23.06 16.21 11.66
C LYS A 3 -21.66 15.90 11.20
N THR A 4 -21.38 16.10 9.93
CA THR A 4 -20.06 15.82 9.33
C THR A 4 -19.60 17.01 8.51
N TYR A 5 -18.39 17.46 8.78
CA TYR A 5 -17.76 18.59 8.10
C TYR A 5 -16.57 18.09 7.30
N ILE A 6 -16.35 18.66 6.13
CA ILE A 6 -15.20 18.38 5.29
C ILE A 6 -14.40 19.65 5.13
N ASN A 7 -13.13 19.62 5.54
CA ASN A 7 -12.20 20.73 5.43
C ASN A 7 -10.89 20.25 4.81
N GLY A 8 -10.69 20.53 3.54
CA GLY A 8 -9.53 20.02 2.79
C GLY A 8 -9.47 18.49 2.82
N ASN A 9 -8.48 17.94 3.47
CA ASN A 9 -8.26 16.49 3.61
C ASN A 9 -8.79 15.90 4.94
N ILE A 10 -9.49 16.67 5.74
CA ILE A 10 -9.97 16.27 7.07
C ILE A 10 -11.48 16.13 7.06
N ILE A 11 -11.98 15.07 7.66
CA ILE A 11 -13.39 14.89 8.04
C ILE A 11 -13.49 15.06 9.55
N THR A 12 -14.45 15.87 9.96
CA THR A 12 -14.84 16.04 11.36
C THR A 12 -16.25 15.50 11.53
N VAL A 13 -16.43 14.50 12.40
CA VAL A 13 -17.74 13.89 12.72
C VAL A 13 -18.16 14.29 14.13
N ASN A 14 -19.30 14.91 14.25
CA ASN A 14 -19.84 15.46 15.51
C ASN A 14 -21.21 14.87 15.84
N SER A 15 -21.34 14.24 16.99
CA SER A 15 -22.60 13.71 17.52
C SER A 15 -23.28 14.62 18.56
N GLY A 16 -22.74 15.82 18.78
CA GLY A 16 -23.14 16.74 19.86
C GLY A 16 -22.50 16.43 21.21
N LYS A 17 -22.09 15.20 21.45
CA LYS A 17 -21.40 14.77 22.68
C LYS A 17 -19.91 14.48 22.46
N LYS A 18 -19.55 14.14 21.25
CA LYS A 18 -18.20 13.75 20.86
C LYS A 18 -17.88 14.28 19.46
N ASN A 19 -16.62 14.70 19.30
CA ASN A 19 -16.08 15.19 18.04
C ASN A 19 -14.86 14.34 17.67
N ILE A 20 -14.84 13.78 16.45
CA ILE A 20 -13.74 12.94 15.96
C ILE A 20 -13.24 13.52 14.64
N GLU A 21 -11.95 13.78 14.56
CA GLU A 21 -11.29 14.31 13.37
C GLU A 21 -10.31 13.29 12.81
N TYR A 22 -10.37 13.08 11.48
CA TYR A 22 -9.48 12.14 10.81
C TYR A 22 -9.31 12.47 9.32
N LEU A 23 -8.31 11.87 8.70
CA LEU A 23 -8.05 12.07 7.27
C LEU A 23 -9.10 11.36 6.41
N ILE A 24 -9.54 12.01 5.32
CA ILE A 24 -10.49 11.46 4.36
C ILE A 24 -10.05 10.07 3.88
N GLY A 25 -10.96 9.10 3.97
CA GLY A 25 -10.78 7.70 3.61
C GLY A 25 -10.07 6.86 4.68
N SER A 26 -9.46 7.48 5.70
CA SER A 26 -8.79 6.69 6.75
C SER A 26 -9.79 6.00 7.68
N GLY A 27 -10.96 6.58 7.92
CA GLY A 27 -12.04 5.94 8.67
C GLY A 27 -12.53 4.67 7.96
N ALA A 28 -12.91 4.78 6.67
CA ALA A 28 -13.38 3.65 5.87
C ALA A 28 -12.36 2.50 5.81
N THR A 29 -11.07 2.81 5.60
CA THR A 29 -10.02 1.77 5.54
C THR A 29 -9.66 1.21 6.91
N SER A 30 -9.79 1.99 7.98
CA SER A 30 -9.51 1.54 9.35
C SER A 30 -10.55 0.57 9.89
N LEU A 31 -11.81 0.63 9.41
CA LEU A 31 -12.81 -0.41 9.71
C LEU A 31 -12.35 -1.82 9.35
N CYS A 32 -11.54 -1.96 8.31
CA CYS A 32 -11.03 -3.25 7.84
C CYS A 32 -9.68 -3.61 8.47
N SER A 33 -9.08 -2.70 9.23
CA SER A 33 -7.75 -2.87 9.78
C SER A 33 -7.79 -3.50 11.18
N LYS A 34 -6.66 -4.13 11.55
CA LYS A 34 -6.44 -4.67 12.91
C LYS A 34 -5.92 -3.62 13.90
N TRP A 35 -5.74 -2.38 13.44
CA TRP A 35 -5.15 -1.31 14.23
C TRP A 35 -6.22 -0.55 15.00
N ASP A 36 -5.88 -0.18 16.23
CA ASP A 36 -6.74 0.68 17.03
C ASP A 36 -6.83 2.07 16.39
N PHE A 37 -8.05 2.55 16.24
CA PHE A 37 -8.34 3.91 15.82
C PHE A 37 -9.59 4.40 16.53
N GLU A 38 -9.69 5.71 16.69
CA GLU A 38 -10.91 6.30 17.22
C GLU A 38 -12.02 6.19 16.19
N ASN A 39 -12.96 5.26 16.43
CA ASN A 39 -13.95 4.85 15.45
C ASN A 39 -15.10 5.87 15.31
N PRO A 40 -15.15 6.69 14.22
CA PRO A 40 -16.20 7.67 14.03
C PRO A 40 -17.58 7.04 13.76
N TYR A 41 -17.61 5.81 13.28
CA TYR A 41 -18.86 5.09 12.99
C TYR A 41 -19.61 4.69 14.26
N ALA A 42 -18.92 4.54 15.37
CA ALA A 42 -19.53 4.26 16.68
C ALA A 42 -20.40 5.42 17.21
N LEU A 43 -20.40 6.59 16.54
CA LEU A 43 -21.28 7.71 16.86
C LEU A 43 -22.72 7.53 16.32
N PHE A 44 -22.95 6.53 15.48
CA PHE A 44 -24.28 6.26 14.90
C PHE A 44 -25.03 5.20 15.71
N SER A 45 -26.34 5.37 15.83
CA SER A 45 -27.21 4.45 16.57
C SER A 45 -27.40 3.10 15.88
N ASP A 46 -27.18 3.03 14.58
CA ASP A 46 -27.24 1.82 13.76
C ASP A 46 -25.88 1.10 13.65
N PHE A 47 -24.91 1.51 14.45
CA PHE A 47 -23.58 0.94 14.40
C PHE A 47 -23.55 -0.50 14.95
N ASP A 48 -23.29 -1.46 14.08
CA ASP A 48 -22.86 -2.82 14.40
C ASP A 48 -21.45 -3.02 13.84
N ASP A 49 -20.48 -3.20 14.74
CA ASP A 49 -19.06 -3.29 14.36
C ASP A 49 -18.79 -4.46 13.41
N LYS A 50 -19.42 -5.62 13.69
CA LYS A 50 -19.21 -6.83 12.88
C LYS A 50 -19.82 -6.70 11.48
N GLU A 51 -21.07 -6.23 11.43
CA GLU A 51 -21.77 -6.03 10.15
C GLU A 51 -21.08 -4.96 9.30
N LEU A 52 -20.73 -3.81 9.90
CA LEU A 52 -20.11 -2.72 9.19
C LEU A 52 -18.70 -3.07 8.69
N LYS A 53 -17.90 -3.78 9.48
CA LYS A 53 -16.58 -4.28 9.06
C LYS A 53 -16.69 -5.25 7.89
N ALA A 54 -17.62 -6.20 7.95
CA ALA A 54 -17.85 -7.13 6.85
C ALA A 54 -18.30 -6.40 5.58
N PHE A 55 -19.22 -5.45 5.71
CA PHE A 55 -19.67 -4.60 4.61
C PHE A 55 -18.50 -3.78 4.03
N ALA A 56 -17.75 -3.05 4.84
CA ALA A 56 -16.64 -2.21 4.39
C ALA A 56 -15.56 -3.04 3.67
N LYS A 57 -15.20 -4.20 4.22
CA LYS A 57 -14.23 -5.11 3.61
C LYS A 57 -14.70 -5.60 2.23
N ALA A 58 -15.96 -5.99 2.13
CA ALA A 58 -16.53 -6.44 0.85
C ALA A 58 -16.56 -5.30 -0.20
N GLU A 59 -16.90 -4.08 0.22
CA GLU A 59 -16.92 -2.92 -0.68
C GLU A 59 -15.52 -2.50 -1.12
N LEU A 60 -14.57 -2.34 -0.19
CA LEU A 60 -13.19 -1.96 -0.52
C LEU A 60 -12.52 -3.01 -1.42
N SER A 61 -12.80 -4.31 -1.21
CA SER A 61 -12.27 -5.38 -2.06
C SER A 61 -12.79 -5.32 -3.51
N LYS A 62 -13.99 -4.79 -3.71
CA LYS A 62 -14.54 -4.56 -5.06
C LYS A 62 -13.98 -3.28 -5.67
N LEU A 63 -13.86 -2.22 -4.87
CA LEU A 63 -13.38 -0.92 -5.33
C LEU A 63 -11.90 -0.93 -5.73
N ILE A 64 -11.08 -1.79 -5.11
CA ILE A 64 -9.67 -1.93 -5.47
C ILE A 64 -9.46 -2.51 -6.88
N ALA A 65 -10.46 -3.20 -7.41
CA ALA A 65 -10.42 -3.79 -8.75
C ALA A 65 -10.81 -2.79 -9.86
N LEU A 66 -11.17 -1.55 -9.52
CA LEU A 66 -11.45 -0.52 -10.52
C LEU A 66 -10.16 -0.03 -11.16
N ASP A 67 -10.16 0.09 -12.49
CA ASP A 67 -9.01 0.58 -13.26
C ASP A 67 -8.61 2.02 -12.87
N SER A 68 -9.60 2.82 -12.47
CA SER A 68 -9.38 4.15 -11.92
C SER A 68 -10.31 4.40 -10.73
N PHE A 69 -9.88 5.20 -9.77
CA PHE A 69 -10.68 5.58 -8.61
C PHE A 69 -11.14 7.03 -8.75
N SER A 70 -12.28 7.24 -9.42
CA SER A 70 -12.88 8.54 -9.71
C SER A 70 -14.39 8.49 -9.49
N LEU A 71 -15.04 9.67 -9.49
CA LEU A 71 -16.50 9.75 -9.39
C LEU A 71 -17.19 9.05 -10.56
N ASN A 72 -16.64 9.15 -11.79
CA ASN A 72 -17.19 8.47 -12.96
C ASN A 72 -17.12 6.96 -12.82
N SER A 73 -15.97 6.42 -12.40
CA SER A 73 -15.78 4.98 -12.17
C SER A 73 -16.70 4.46 -11.07
N LEU A 74 -16.94 5.23 -10.01
CA LEU A 74 -17.91 4.89 -8.97
C LEU A 74 -19.35 4.91 -9.50
N ALA A 75 -19.69 5.85 -10.39
CA ALA A 75 -21.00 5.91 -11.01
C ALA A 75 -21.28 4.70 -11.90
N GLU A 76 -20.32 4.32 -12.75
CA GLU A 76 -20.38 3.12 -13.58
C GLU A 76 -20.46 1.84 -12.72
N PHE A 77 -19.66 1.75 -11.69
CA PHE A 77 -19.68 0.63 -10.73
C PHE A 77 -21.05 0.48 -10.07
N ASP A 78 -21.69 1.57 -9.67
CA ASP A 78 -23.01 1.57 -9.04
C ASP A 78 -24.15 1.24 -10.01
N GLN A 79 -24.07 1.68 -11.28
CA GLN A 79 -25.09 1.38 -12.31
C GLN A 79 -25.25 -0.12 -12.55
N ASN A 80 -24.18 -0.89 -12.37
CA ASN A 80 -24.19 -2.34 -12.52
C ASN A 80 -24.72 -3.09 -11.28
N ARG A 81 -25.22 -2.37 -10.26
CA ARG A 81 -25.65 -2.95 -8.97
C ARG A 81 -27.14 -2.68 -8.74
N LYS A 82 -27.84 -3.71 -8.22
CA LYS A 82 -29.26 -3.59 -7.85
C LYS A 82 -29.51 -2.54 -6.74
N ASN A 83 -28.54 -2.35 -5.84
CA ASN A 83 -28.59 -1.39 -4.74
C ASN A 83 -27.42 -0.41 -4.90
N SER A 84 -27.69 0.73 -5.48
CA SER A 84 -26.72 1.82 -5.60
C SER A 84 -26.35 2.37 -4.21
N LEU A 85 -25.05 2.44 -3.93
CA LEU A 85 -24.54 2.97 -2.66
C LEU A 85 -24.08 4.43 -2.80
N TYR A 86 -23.51 4.77 -3.96
CA TYR A 86 -22.80 6.04 -4.15
C TYR A 86 -23.65 7.06 -4.93
N VAL A 87 -24.20 6.67 -6.07
CA VAL A 87 -24.89 7.60 -7.00
C VAL A 87 -26.28 7.98 -6.55
N SER A 88 -27.03 7.06 -5.92
CA SER A 88 -28.40 7.33 -5.45
C SER A 88 -28.48 7.97 -4.06
N LYS A 89 -27.37 8.08 -3.34
CA LYS A 89 -27.35 8.68 -2.01
C LYS A 89 -27.50 10.19 -2.08
N LYS A 90 -28.60 10.67 -1.50
CA LYS A 90 -28.84 12.11 -1.28
C LYS A 90 -28.37 12.44 0.12
N PHE A 91 -27.28 13.17 0.24
CA PHE A 91 -26.84 13.72 1.52
C PHE A 91 -27.56 15.04 1.78
N THR A 92 -28.03 15.25 3.01
CA THR A 92 -28.55 16.57 3.40
C THR A 92 -27.36 17.47 3.68
N LEU A 93 -27.18 18.48 2.83
CA LEU A 93 -26.18 19.52 2.99
C LEU A 93 -26.84 20.76 3.60
N SER A 94 -26.29 21.27 4.68
CA SER A 94 -26.62 22.55 5.28
C SER A 94 -25.37 23.44 5.34
N LEU A 95 -25.59 24.74 5.41
CA LEU A 95 -24.51 25.69 5.66
C LEU A 95 -24.60 26.14 7.12
N GLU A 96 -23.56 25.95 7.89
CA GLU A 96 -23.47 26.47 9.24
C GLU A 96 -22.58 27.71 9.25
N PHE A 97 -23.07 28.73 9.98
CA PHE A 97 -22.39 29.99 10.15
C PHE A 97 -21.80 30.02 11.56
N ASP A 98 -20.51 29.91 11.59
CA ASP A 98 -19.69 30.29 12.74
C ASP A 98 -18.81 31.43 12.22
N GLU A 99 -17.66 31.72 12.67
CA GLU A 99 -16.79 32.76 12.09
C GLU A 99 -16.62 32.68 10.55
N LYS A 100 -16.87 31.50 9.96
CA LYS A 100 -16.88 31.22 8.51
C LYS A 100 -18.03 30.30 8.15
N ILE A 101 -18.48 30.39 6.88
CA ILE A 101 -19.46 29.45 6.31
C ILE A 101 -18.81 28.08 6.17
N LYS A 102 -19.37 27.06 6.82
CA LYS A 102 -18.91 25.67 6.77
C LYS A 102 -20.01 24.78 6.18
N PRO A 103 -19.73 24.03 5.10
CA PRO A 103 -20.66 23.01 4.63
C PRO A 103 -20.73 21.87 5.65
N CYS A 104 -21.95 21.51 6.02
CA CYS A 104 -22.25 20.46 6.98
C CYS A 104 -23.14 19.40 6.35
N PHE A 105 -22.72 18.14 6.38
CA PHE A 105 -23.53 17.00 5.98
C PHE A 105 -24.21 16.40 7.21
N THR A 106 -25.53 16.24 7.13
CA THR A 106 -26.30 15.54 8.14
C THR A 106 -26.47 14.08 7.73
N LEU A 107 -25.85 13.17 8.49
CA LEU A 107 -25.86 11.73 8.21
C LEU A 107 -26.77 10.99 9.19
N LYS A 108 -27.45 9.96 8.68
CA LYS A 108 -28.41 9.15 9.45
C LYS A 108 -27.87 7.78 9.83
N SER A 109 -26.88 7.27 9.10
CA SER A 109 -26.33 5.93 9.29
C SER A 109 -24.82 5.86 9.13
N ALA A 110 -24.22 4.85 9.73
CA ALA A 110 -22.79 4.54 9.58
C ALA A 110 -22.42 4.25 8.11
N LYS A 111 -23.30 3.59 7.35
CA LYS A 111 -23.11 3.34 5.90
C LYS A 111 -23.12 4.62 5.06
N GLU A 112 -23.85 5.65 5.49
CA GLU A 112 -23.79 6.96 4.83
C GLU A 112 -22.45 7.66 5.04
N LEU A 113 -21.88 7.57 6.24
CA LEU A 113 -20.52 8.09 6.50
C LEU A 113 -19.50 7.38 5.62
N PHE A 114 -19.56 6.04 5.52
CA PHE A 114 -18.69 5.27 4.64
C PHE A 114 -18.82 5.73 3.18
N ALA A 115 -20.04 5.86 2.67
CA ALA A 115 -20.27 6.33 1.30
C ALA A 115 -19.72 7.75 1.07
N LEU A 116 -19.92 8.66 2.03
CA LEU A 116 -19.39 10.02 1.95
C LEU A 116 -17.85 10.03 1.90
N GLU A 117 -17.18 9.23 2.70
CA GLU A 117 -15.72 9.10 2.67
C GLU A 117 -15.20 8.58 1.33
N ILE A 118 -15.85 7.56 0.78
CA ILE A 118 -15.46 6.98 -0.53
C ILE A 118 -15.67 8.01 -1.64
N LEU A 119 -16.84 8.67 -1.69
CA LEU A 119 -17.14 9.70 -2.68
C LEU A 119 -16.17 10.89 -2.60
N THR A 120 -15.86 11.33 -1.39
CA THR A 120 -14.91 12.42 -1.17
C THR A 120 -13.49 12.01 -1.58
N SER A 121 -13.07 10.79 -1.26
CA SER A 121 -11.77 10.27 -1.71
C SER A 121 -11.67 10.22 -3.24
N ALA A 122 -12.73 9.77 -3.90
CA ALA A 122 -12.80 9.73 -5.36
C ALA A 122 -12.83 11.13 -6.00
N SER A 123 -13.53 12.09 -5.38
CA SER A 123 -13.56 13.48 -5.86
C SER A 123 -12.18 14.17 -5.78
N LEU A 124 -11.34 13.72 -4.85
CA LEU A 124 -9.96 14.18 -4.68
C LEU A 124 -8.95 13.33 -5.48
N ASN A 125 -9.42 12.41 -6.34
CA ASN A 125 -8.60 11.48 -7.11
C ASN A 125 -7.57 10.71 -6.25
N LYS A 126 -7.95 10.34 -5.03
CA LYS A 126 -7.13 9.53 -4.14
C LYS A 126 -7.35 8.05 -4.44
N PRO A 127 -6.37 7.32 -4.99
CA PRO A 127 -6.54 5.91 -5.32
C PRO A 127 -6.66 5.08 -4.04
N LEU A 128 -7.57 4.10 -4.04
CA LEU A 128 -7.58 3.06 -3.02
C LEU A 128 -6.46 2.06 -3.31
N LYS A 129 -5.68 1.70 -2.30
CA LYS A 129 -4.53 0.79 -2.43
C LYS A 129 -4.45 -0.22 -1.29
N ILE A 130 -3.67 -1.28 -1.53
CA ILE A 130 -3.24 -2.22 -0.49
C ILE A 130 -1.79 -1.91 -0.13
N CYS A 131 -1.51 -1.78 1.16
CA CYS A 131 -0.17 -1.49 1.64
C CYS A 131 0.74 -2.72 1.48
N GLU A 132 1.88 -2.58 0.79
CA GLU A 132 2.85 -3.67 0.59
C GLU A 132 3.51 -4.15 1.88
N ASN A 133 3.43 -3.39 2.99
CA ASN A 133 4.00 -3.81 4.25
C ASN A 133 3.01 -4.55 5.15
N CYS A 134 1.78 -4.05 5.32
CA CYS A 134 0.80 -4.64 6.25
C CYS A 134 -0.37 -5.36 5.56
N GLY A 135 -0.51 -5.26 4.23
CA GLY A 135 -1.60 -5.88 3.46
C GLY A 135 -2.98 -5.21 3.64
N GLU A 136 -3.05 -4.09 4.35
CA GLU A 136 -4.32 -3.42 4.65
C GLU A 136 -4.65 -2.33 3.63
N PHE A 137 -5.94 -2.09 3.41
CA PHE A 137 -6.43 -1.01 2.56
C PHE A 137 -6.01 0.37 3.09
N PHE A 138 -5.66 1.29 2.18
CA PHE A 138 -5.39 2.68 2.53
C PHE A 138 -5.62 3.62 1.35
N PHE A 139 -5.88 4.89 1.67
CA PHE A 139 -5.78 6.01 0.74
C PHE A 139 -4.49 6.76 1.01
N PRO A 140 -3.66 7.04 -0.02
CA PRO A 140 -2.44 7.80 0.17
C PRO A 140 -2.70 9.19 0.77
N SER A 141 -2.01 9.53 1.85
CA SER A 141 -2.09 10.86 2.48
C SER A 141 -1.32 11.94 1.72
N GLY A 142 -0.33 11.53 0.93
CA GLY A 142 0.53 12.37 0.12
C GLY A 142 0.51 12.00 -1.35
N ARG A 143 1.60 11.45 -1.87
CA ARG A 143 1.74 11.08 -3.28
C ARG A 143 0.80 9.93 -3.63
N ALA A 144 0.10 10.05 -4.77
CA ALA A 144 -0.82 9.02 -5.25
C ALA A 144 -0.12 7.68 -5.60
N ASP A 145 1.17 7.70 -5.93
CA ASP A 145 1.99 6.53 -6.23
C ASP A 145 2.51 5.78 -4.99
N SER A 146 2.27 6.30 -3.77
CA SER A 146 2.69 5.65 -2.53
C SER A 146 2.15 4.23 -2.43
N VAL A 147 3.04 3.27 -2.14
CA VAL A 147 2.70 1.84 -1.97
C VAL A 147 2.65 1.41 -0.49
N TYR A 148 2.97 2.32 0.42
CA TYR A 148 2.96 2.09 1.87
C TYR A 148 2.04 3.09 2.56
N CYS A 149 1.25 2.61 3.54
CA CYS A 149 0.44 3.48 4.40
C CYS A 149 1.27 4.14 5.51
N ASP A 150 0.68 5.13 6.17
CA ASP A 150 1.33 5.86 7.29
C ASP A 150 1.07 5.21 8.66
N ARG A 151 0.35 4.08 8.74
CA ARG A 151 0.04 3.39 10.01
C ARG A 151 1.31 2.99 10.75
N ILE A 152 1.29 3.22 12.06
CA ILE A 152 2.40 2.86 12.96
C ILE A 152 2.23 1.39 13.34
N THR A 153 3.25 0.58 13.14
CA THR A 153 3.27 -0.82 13.55
C THR A 153 3.50 -0.96 15.06
N GLN A 154 3.27 -2.15 15.61
CA GLN A 154 3.53 -2.44 17.03
C GLN A 154 4.96 -2.10 17.48
N ASN A 155 5.92 -2.10 16.54
CA ASN A 155 7.32 -1.73 16.80
C ASN A 155 7.57 -0.20 16.78
N GLY A 156 6.53 0.63 16.75
CA GLY A 156 6.63 2.09 16.76
C GLY A 156 7.08 2.73 15.44
N TYR A 157 7.24 1.96 14.36
CA TYR A 157 7.61 2.47 13.04
C TYR A 157 6.43 2.48 12.09
N SER A 158 6.31 3.52 11.26
CA SER A 158 5.29 3.54 10.21
C SER A 158 5.61 2.52 9.10
N CYS A 159 4.56 1.99 8.44
CA CYS A 159 4.73 1.13 7.26
C CYS A 159 5.61 1.78 6.19
N LYS A 160 5.46 3.08 5.99
CA LYS A 160 6.26 3.88 5.06
C LYS A 160 7.76 3.86 5.42
N LYS A 161 8.10 4.00 6.72
CA LYS A 161 9.49 3.94 7.18
C LYS A 161 10.08 2.54 7.01
N ILE A 162 9.30 1.49 7.32
CA ILE A 162 9.72 0.09 7.13
C ILE A 162 9.95 -0.20 5.65
N GLY A 163 9.01 0.22 4.77
CA GLY A 163 9.13 0.06 3.32
C GLY A 163 10.35 0.77 2.74
N ALA A 164 10.59 2.02 3.16
CA ALA A 164 11.78 2.78 2.75
C ALA A 164 13.08 2.08 3.15
N HIS A 165 13.15 1.52 4.36
CA HIS A 165 14.31 0.74 4.80
C HIS A 165 14.52 -0.53 4.00
N ARG A 166 13.44 -1.27 3.66
CA ARG A 166 13.52 -2.46 2.79
C ARG A 166 14.07 -2.09 1.42
N GLN A 167 13.52 -1.04 0.81
CA GLN A 167 13.95 -0.57 -0.50
C GLN A 167 15.41 -0.08 -0.47
N TYR A 168 15.81 0.63 0.57
CA TYR A 168 17.21 1.04 0.75
C TYR A 168 18.16 -0.16 0.82
N ARG A 169 17.84 -1.18 1.64
CA ARG A 169 18.65 -2.41 1.74
C ARG A 169 18.73 -3.14 0.41
N ARG A 170 17.60 -3.28 -0.29
CA ARG A 170 17.55 -3.91 -1.62
C ARG A 170 18.44 -3.14 -2.61
N ASN A 171 18.29 -1.82 -2.70
CA ASN A 171 19.09 -1.00 -3.59
C ASN A 171 20.59 -1.05 -3.23
N SER A 172 20.94 -1.08 -1.95
CA SER A 172 22.32 -1.22 -1.49
C SER A 172 22.91 -2.55 -1.95
N SER A 173 22.21 -3.66 -1.70
CA SER A 173 22.63 -5.00 -2.15
C SER A 173 22.75 -5.08 -3.68
N LEU A 174 21.78 -4.52 -4.42
CA LEU A 174 21.85 -4.46 -5.88
C LEU A 174 23.07 -3.67 -6.37
N ASN A 175 23.40 -2.54 -5.73
CA ASN A 175 24.54 -1.72 -6.09
C ASN A 175 25.88 -2.42 -5.80
N GLU A 176 26.00 -3.14 -4.69
CA GLU A 176 27.19 -3.92 -4.34
C GLU A 176 27.41 -5.07 -5.33
N MET A 177 26.35 -5.83 -5.60
CA MET A 177 26.42 -6.93 -6.57
C MET A 177 26.69 -6.43 -7.99
N LYS A 178 26.16 -5.25 -8.38
CA LYS A 178 26.48 -4.64 -9.66
C LYS A 178 27.96 -4.27 -9.75
N LYS A 179 28.54 -3.68 -8.71
CA LYS A 179 29.98 -3.34 -8.67
C LYS A 179 30.84 -4.61 -8.79
N LEU A 180 30.46 -5.69 -8.08
CA LEU A 180 31.16 -6.96 -8.17
C LEU A 180 31.04 -7.56 -9.57
N TYR A 181 29.85 -7.61 -10.13
CA TYR A 181 29.59 -8.06 -11.50
C TYR A 181 30.45 -7.31 -12.53
N ASP A 182 30.47 -5.98 -12.46
CA ASP A 182 31.27 -5.14 -13.37
C ASP A 182 32.77 -5.41 -13.22
N LYS A 183 33.24 -5.60 -11.98
CA LYS A 183 34.66 -5.92 -11.68
C LYS A 183 35.06 -7.26 -12.27
N VAL A 184 34.26 -8.31 -12.05
CA VAL A 184 34.56 -9.67 -12.53
C VAL A 184 34.46 -9.73 -14.07
N THR A 185 33.48 -9.07 -14.66
CA THR A 185 33.32 -8.97 -16.11
C THR A 185 34.53 -8.29 -16.76
N LYS A 186 34.99 -7.18 -16.18
CA LYS A 186 36.21 -6.48 -16.67
C LYS A 186 37.43 -7.37 -16.58
N HIS A 187 37.58 -8.10 -15.48
CA HIS A 187 38.70 -9.04 -15.28
C HIS A 187 38.69 -10.15 -16.34
N ASN A 188 37.57 -10.82 -16.53
CA ASN A 188 37.45 -11.91 -17.52
C ASN A 188 37.64 -11.42 -18.96
N ARG A 189 37.19 -10.19 -19.28
CA ARG A 189 37.47 -9.55 -20.56
C ARG A 189 38.97 -9.32 -20.78
N TYR A 190 39.67 -8.91 -19.71
CA TYR A 190 41.11 -8.75 -19.76
C TYR A 190 41.81 -10.11 -19.98
N LEU A 191 41.42 -11.20 -19.28
CA LEU A 191 41.94 -12.53 -19.48
C LEU A 191 41.72 -13.05 -20.91
N LYS A 192 40.53 -12.79 -21.50
CA LYS A 192 40.25 -13.05 -22.92
C LYS A 192 41.23 -12.30 -23.84
N SER A 193 41.46 -11.01 -23.57
CA SER A 193 42.38 -10.19 -24.40
C SER A 193 43.84 -10.65 -24.31
N LYS A 194 44.25 -11.33 -23.23
CA LYS A 194 45.57 -11.92 -23.02
C LYS A 194 45.70 -13.36 -23.55
N GLY A 195 44.62 -13.93 -24.06
CA GLY A 195 44.58 -15.33 -24.49
C GLY A 195 44.56 -16.37 -23.38
N THR A 196 44.47 -15.94 -22.11
CA THR A 196 44.38 -16.84 -20.95
C THR A 196 43.01 -17.51 -20.84
N LEU A 197 41.97 -16.80 -21.31
CA LEU A 197 40.60 -17.30 -21.42
C LEU A 197 40.23 -17.32 -22.90
N SER A 198 39.78 -18.45 -23.43
CA SER A 198 39.34 -18.52 -24.83
C SER A 198 38.09 -17.68 -25.07
N ALA A 199 37.88 -17.29 -26.34
CA ALA A 199 36.67 -16.53 -26.71
C ALA A 199 35.40 -17.32 -26.39
N TYR A 200 35.38 -18.62 -26.67
CA TYR A 200 34.26 -19.51 -26.40
C TYR A 200 33.91 -19.60 -24.90
N GLU A 201 34.93 -19.82 -24.06
CA GLU A 201 34.76 -19.89 -22.60
C GLU A 201 34.23 -18.57 -22.03
N TYR A 202 34.77 -17.42 -22.50
CA TYR A 202 34.27 -16.11 -22.09
C TYR A 202 32.82 -15.87 -22.49
N ASP A 203 32.45 -16.18 -23.73
CA ASP A 203 31.11 -15.91 -24.25
C ASP A 203 30.07 -16.81 -23.55
N ASN A 204 30.42 -18.10 -23.29
CA ASN A 204 29.60 -19.00 -22.50
C ASN A 204 29.44 -18.51 -21.06
N TRP A 205 30.53 -18.14 -20.39
CA TRP A 205 30.49 -17.59 -19.03
C TRP A 205 29.64 -16.29 -18.99
N MET A 206 29.80 -15.41 -19.97
CA MET A 206 29.07 -14.14 -20.03
C MET A 206 27.56 -14.35 -20.20
N SER A 207 27.16 -15.32 -21.03
CA SER A 207 25.74 -15.69 -21.21
C SER A 207 25.12 -16.16 -19.88
N GLN A 208 25.77 -17.12 -19.22
CA GLN A 208 25.30 -17.66 -17.95
C GLN A 208 25.29 -16.59 -16.85
N THR A 209 26.31 -15.74 -16.79
CA THR A 209 26.41 -14.67 -15.80
C THR A 209 25.34 -13.60 -16.00
N SER A 210 25.02 -13.28 -17.25
CA SER A 210 23.94 -12.32 -17.57
C SER A 210 22.58 -12.87 -17.11
N GLN A 211 22.32 -14.17 -17.31
CA GLN A 211 21.10 -14.82 -16.83
C GLN A 211 21.03 -14.79 -15.29
N LYS A 212 22.10 -15.21 -14.61
CA LYS A 212 22.18 -15.18 -13.14
C LYS A 212 22.01 -13.77 -12.56
N TYR A 213 22.52 -12.75 -13.25
CA TYR A 213 22.30 -11.36 -12.84
C TYR A 213 20.84 -10.93 -13.03
N ALA A 214 20.17 -11.42 -14.08
CA ALA A 214 18.74 -11.20 -14.27
C ALA A 214 17.91 -11.87 -13.16
N ASP A 215 18.20 -13.14 -12.86
CA ASP A 215 17.57 -13.93 -11.78
C ASP A 215 17.75 -13.23 -10.41
N PHE A 216 18.96 -12.70 -10.15
CA PHE A 216 19.23 -11.91 -8.93
C PHE A 216 18.39 -10.61 -8.88
N LYS A 217 18.24 -9.89 -9.98
CA LYS A 217 17.39 -8.70 -10.03
C LYS A 217 15.90 -9.02 -9.84
N ALA A 218 15.47 -10.20 -10.27
CA ALA A 218 14.12 -10.70 -10.08
C ALA A 218 13.85 -11.28 -8.68
N ASP A 219 14.85 -11.28 -7.78
CA ASP A 219 14.82 -11.90 -6.44
C ASP A 219 14.63 -13.45 -6.48
N GLU A 220 14.94 -14.09 -7.60
CA GLU A 220 14.89 -15.55 -7.76
C GLU A 220 16.07 -16.24 -7.09
N ILE A 221 17.24 -15.58 -7.07
CA ILE A 221 18.44 -16.03 -6.34
C ILE A 221 18.90 -14.95 -5.35
N SER A 222 19.55 -15.39 -4.27
CA SER A 222 20.03 -14.50 -3.22
C SER A 222 21.37 -13.81 -3.59
N ALA A 223 21.68 -12.66 -2.95
CA ALA A 223 22.96 -11.99 -3.14
C ALA A 223 24.19 -12.88 -2.82
N PRO A 224 24.21 -13.66 -1.71
CA PRO A 224 25.31 -14.59 -1.45
C PRO A 224 25.45 -15.69 -2.50
N GLU A 225 24.35 -16.18 -3.06
CA GLU A 225 24.35 -17.17 -4.13
C GLU A 225 24.94 -16.60 -5.42
N PHE A 226 24.53 -15.40 -5.80
CA PHE A 226 25.06 -14.72 -6.97
C PHE A 226 26.55 -14.36 -6.80
N GLU A 227 26.96 -13.91 -5.61
CA GLU A 227 28.36 -13.64 -5.28
C GLU A 227 29.22 -14.91 -5.41
N ALA A 228 28.75 -16.03 -4.84
CA ALA A 228 29.46 -17.32 -4.92
C ALA A 228 29.64 -17.74 -6.39
N TRP A 229 28.61 -17.60 -7.22
CA TRP A 229 28.65 -17.85 -8.65
C TRP A 229 29.72 -16.98 -9.35
N LEU A 230 29.70 -15.67 -9.12
CA LEU A 230 30.66 -14.74 -9.73
C LEU A 230 32.11 -15.05 -9.36
N LEU A 231 32.32 -15.52 -8.15
CA LEU A 231 33.68 -15.85 -7.62
C LEU A 231 34.10 -17.29 -7.90
N GLY A 232 33.29 -18.09 -8.59
CA GLY A 232 33.58 -19.51 -8.85
C GLY A 232 33.65 -20.36 -7.58
N LYS A 233 32.94 -19.96 -6.52
CA LYS A 233 32.84 -20.67 -5.25
C LYS A 233 31.63 -21.58 -5.23
N GLU A 234 31.74 -22.78 -4.64
CA GLU A 234 30.55 -23.58 -4.36
C GLU A 234 29.66 -22.84 -3.33
N PHE A 235 28.45 -22.62 -3.69
CA PHE A 235 27.45 -22.09 -2.78
C PHE A 235 26.87 -23.23 -1.95
N THR A 236 27.29 -23.32 -0.69
CA THR A 236 26.63 -24.16 0.31
C THR A 236 25.46 -23.33 0.87
N PRO A 237 24.20 -23.67 0.57
CA PRO A 237 23.07 -22.97 1.18
C PRO A 237 23.15 -23.21 2.70
N THR A 238 23.56 -22.19 3.44
CA THR A 238 23.32 -22.17 4.88
C THR A 238 21.84 -22.47 5.03
N LYS A 239 21.49 -23.55 5.80
CA LYS A 239 20.11 -23.87 6.09
C LYS A 239 19.40 -22.54 6.31
N ARG A 240 18.52 -22.16 5.38
CA ARG A 240 17.65 -21.01 5.58
C ARG A 240 17.02 -21.28 6.94
N THR A 241 17.50 -20.66 7.99
CA THR A 241 16.60 -20.22 9.03
C THR A 241 15.56 -19.52 8.19
N LYS A 242 14.40 -20.18 7.99
CA LYS A 242 13.24 -19.56 7.37
C LYS A 242 13.19 -18.23 8.06
N SER A 243 13.71 -17.19 7.43
CA SER A 243 13.42 -15.85 7.85
C SER A 243 11.92 -15.87 7.80
N LYS A 244 11.32 -15.99 8.98
CA LYS A 244 9.90 -15.85 9.20
C LYS A 244 9.53 -14.41 8.89
N ASN A 245 9.73 -13.98 7.66
CA ASN A 245 9.28 -12.74 7.08
C ASN A 245 8.14 -13.03 6.09
N THR A 246 7.33 -14.02 6.40
CA THR A 246 5.96 -14.04 5.95
C THR A 246 5.23 -12.90 6.69
N ILE A 247 4.39 -12.20 5.99
CA ILE A 247 3.48 -11.13 6.50
C ILE A 247 2.80 -11.56 7.81
N SER A 248 2.66 -12.87 8.11
CA SER A 248 2.14 -13.44 9.34
C SER A 248 3.02 -13.22 10.58
N ASP A 249 4.33 -12.99 10.45
CA ASP A 249 5.21 -12.86 11.62
C ASP A 249 5.24 -11.46 12.25
N TYR A 250 4.56 -10.50 11.59
CA TYR A 250 4.29 -9.17 12.14
C TYR A 250 2.86 -9.03 12.68
N LEU A 251 2.12 -10.15 12.76
CA LEU A 251 0.71 -10.22 13.16
C LEU A 251 0.49 -10.91 14.51
N LEU A 252 1.55 -11.12 15.30
CA LEU A 252 1.46 -11.52 16.71
C LEU A 252 1.86 -10.36 17.61
#